data_a657af941593036f547a0ff3026620b0
#
_entry.id   a657af941593036f547a0ff3026620b0
#
_cell.length_a   1.000
_cell.length_b   1.000
_cell.length_c   1.000
_cell.angle_alpha   90.00
_cell.angle_beta   90.00
_cell.angle_gamma   90.00
#
_symmetry.space_group_name_H-M   'P 1'
#
loop_
_entity.id
_entity.type
_entity.pdbx_description
1 polymer ?
#
loop_
_entity_poly.entity_id
_entity_poly.type
_entity_poly.pdbx_seq_one_letter_code
_entity_poly.pdbx_strand_id
1 'polypeptide(L)'
;MRYVGIDIAKKDHQIAAVDEFGNVILKSFSAGNNESGFAKIAEKLEAARIESDECLVGMEATGHYWISLWEFLDANGYEVVVINPIQTDAFRKVDSLRKTKTDAIDSVLIAEYLRFANPESSKMANPDVEQLRELARFRSFLV
;
A
#
# COMPACT_ATOMS: atom_id res chain seq x y z
N MET A 1 8.81 -7.74 10.34
CA MET A 1 8.21 -7.21 9.11
C MET A 1 7.15 -6.19 9.45
N ARG A 2 7.16 -5.07 8.79
CA ARG A 2 6.14 -4.04 8.93
C ARG A 2 5.29 -3.98 7.68
N TYR A 3 4.06 -3.55 7.82
CA TYR A 3 3.08 -3.56 6.73
C TYR A 3 2.53 -2.16 6.52
N VAL A 4 2.73 -1.64 5.33
CA VAL A 4 2.29 -0.31 4.95
C VAL A 4 1.08 -0.46 4.03
N GLY A 5 -0.03 0.14 4.40
CA GLY A 5 -1.24 0.14 3.59
C GLY A 5 -1.45 1.50 2.96
N ILE A 6 -1.77 1.51 1.68
CA ILE A 6 -2.04 2.72 0.93
C ILE A 6 -3.41 2.63 0.27
N ASP A 7 -4.28 3.53 0.67
CA ASP A 7 -5.58 3.70 0.02
C ASP A 7 -5.39 4.70 -1.11
N ILE A 8 -5.48 4.20 -2.33
CA ILE A 8 -5.24 4.98 -3.55
C ILE A 8 -6.42 5.89 -3.86
N ALA A 9 -6.14 7.13 -4.19
CA ALA A 9 -7.14 8.08 -4.64
C ALA A 9 -6.55 8.98 -5.72
N LYS A 10 -7.41 9.68 -6.42
CA LYS A 10 -7.00 10.54 -7.52
C LYS A 10 -6.08 11.68 -7.06
N LYS A 11 -6.43 12.34 -5.98
CA LYS A 11 -5.72 13.53 -5.48
C LYS A 11 -4.80 13.22 -4.32
N ASP A 12 -5.34 12.62 -3.28
CA ASP A 12 -4.62 12.40 -2.04
C ASP A 12 -4.78 10.95 -1.59
N HIS A 13 -3.66 10.25 -1.52
CA HIS A 13 -3.63 8.90 -0.97
C HIS A 13 -3.64 8.96 0.55
N GLN A 14 -4.13 7.90 1.19
CA GLN A 14 -4.04 7.72 2.64
C GLN A 14 -3.05 6.60 2.91
N ILE A 15 -2.13 6.83 3.84
CA ILE A 15 -1.06 5.88 4.15
C ILE A 15 -1.04 5.62 5.65
N ALA A 16 -0.93 4.35 6.03
CA ALA A 16 -0.78 3.93 7.42
C ALA A 16 0.12 2.71 7.48
N ALA A 17 0.63 2.40 8.66
CA ALA A 17 1.46 1.22 8.84
C ALA A 17 1.18 0.53 10.16
N VAL A 18 1.30 -0.79 10.16
CA VAL A 18 1.21 -1.62 11.36
C VAL A 18 2.45 -2.49 11.47
N ASP A 19 2.74 -2.92 12.70
CA ASP A 19 3.84 -3.84 12.94
C ASP A 19 3.37 -5.30 12.78
N GLU A 20 4.25 -6.23 13.06
CA GLU A 20 3.97 -7.67 12.96
C GLU A 20 2.88 -8.16 13.90
N PHE A 21 2.58 -7.39 14.95
CA PHE A 21 1.56 -7.72 15.94
C PHE A 21 0.23 -7.01 15.68
N GLY A 22 0.16 -6.20 14.64
CA GLY A 22 -1.04 -5.45 14.29
C GLY A 22 -1.17 -4.10 15.01
N ASN A 23 -0.13 -3.64 15.69
CA ASN A 23 -0.14 -2.32 16.32
C ASN A 23 0.12 -1.24 15.26
N VAL A 24 -0.67 -0.17 15.32
CA VAL A 24 -0.48 0.96 14.40
C VAL A 24 0.79 1.71 14.80
N ILE A 25 1.80 1.65 13.96
CA ILE A 25 3.08 2.32 14.19
C ILE A 25 3.21 3.63 13.42
N LEU A 26 2.35 3.84 12.43
CA LEU A 26 2.25 5.08 11.68
C LEU A 26 0.77 5.35 11.44
N LYS A 27 0.27 6.40 12.08
CA LYS A 27 -1.13 6.79 11.93
C LYS A 27 -1.40 7.25 10.51
N SER A 28 -2.60 7.01 10.03
CA SER A 28 -3.01 7.42 8.68
C SER A 28 -2.73 8.89 8.44
N PHE A 29 -2.10 9.18 7.32
CA PHE A 29 -1.87 10.55 6.86
C PHE A 29 -2.13 10.64 5.36
N SER A 30 -2.40 11.85 4.89
CA SER A 30 -2.63 12.12 3.48
C SER A 30 -1.34 12.51 2.78
N ALA A 31 -1.20 12.09 1.53
CA ALA A 31 -0.12 12.55 0.66
C ALA A 31 -0.64 12.66 -0.76
N GLY A 32 -0.32 13.75 -1.43
CA GLY A 32 -0.78 14.00 -2.79
C GLY A 32 -0.23 13.01 -3.80
N ASN A 33 -0.98 12.81 -4.86
CA ASN A 33 -0.57 11.92 -5.96
C ASN A 33 0.35 12.68 -6.91
N ASN A 34 1.54 13.06 -6.42
CA ASN A 34 2.55 13.83 -7.14
C ASN A 34 3.90 13.67 -6.45
N GLU A 35 4.94 14.23 -7.03
CA GLU A 35 6.31 14.10 -6.49
C GLU A 35 6.43 14.60 -5.05
N SER A 36 5.79 15.70 -4.72
CA SER A 36 5.78 16.24 -3.36
C SER A 36 5.14 15.28 -2.37
N GLY A 37 4.01 14.68 -2.76
CA GLY A 37 3.31 13.69 -1.94
C GLY A 37 4.14 12.42 -1.76
N PHE A 38 4.79 11.96 -2.80
CA PHE A 38 5.64 10.76 -2.76
C PHE A 38 6.85 10.99 -1.85
N ALA A 39 7.46 12.17 -1.92
CA ALA A 39 8.54 12.55 -1.01
C ALA A 39 8.08 12.57 0.44
N LYS A 40 6.87 13.06 0.69
CA LYS A 40 6.25 13.05 2.02
C LYS A 40 6.09 11.63 2.55
N ILE A 41 5.66 10.71 1.71
CA ILE A 41 5.51 9.29 2.10
C ILE A 41 6.86 8.73 2.51
N ALA A 42 7.90 8.90 1.70
CA ALA A 42 9.24 8.41 1.99
C ALA A 42 9.77 8.99 3.30
N GLU A 43 9.58 10.28 3.49
CA GLU A 43 10.00 11.00 4.71
C GLU A 43 9.29 10.48 5.95
N LYS A 44 7.98 10.25 5.87
CA LYS A 44 7.20 9.73 6.99
C LYS A 44 7.59 8.30 7.34
N LEU A 45 7.86 7.46 6.35
CA LEU A 45 8.30 6.09 6.57
C LEU A 45 9.68 6.08 7.22
N GLU A 46 10.59 6.93 6.77
CA GLU A 46 11.92 7.07 7.36
C GLU A 46 11.84 7.54 8.81
N ALA A 47 11.01 8.56 9.08
CA ALA A 47 10.82 9.07 10.43
C ALA A 47 10.25 8.02 11.39
N ALA A 48 9.43 7.12 10.88
CA ALA A 48 8.88 6.01 11.65
C ALA A 48 9.83 4.80 11.72
N ARG A 49 11.02 4.91 11.13
CA ARG A 49 12.04 3.85 11.06
C ARG A 49 11.53 2.60 10.36
N ILE A 50 10.73 2.81 9.34
CA ILE A 50 10.23 1.73 8.48
C ILE A 50 11.14 1.66 7.25
N GLU A 51 12.05 0.71 7.26
CA GLU A 51 13.04 0.55 6.20
C GLU A 51 12.47 -0.21 5.02
N SER A 52 12.93 0.12 3.80
CA SER A 52 12.40 -0.47 2.58
C SER A 52 12.59 -1.99 2.51
N ASP A 53 13.64 -2.51 3.11
CA ASP A 53 13.94 -3.95 3.13
C ASP A 53 13.25 -4.70 4.27
N GLU A 54 12.58 -3.98 5.17
CA GLU A 54 11.91 -4.55 6.34
C GLU A 54 10.41 -4.32 6.33
N CYS A 55 9.86 -3.91 5.19
CA CYS A 55 8.42 -3.68 5.09
C CYS A 55 7.85 -4.20 3.78
N LEU A 56 6.55 -4.43 3.81
CA LEU A 56 5.77 -4.78 2.65
C LEU A 56 4.73 -3.68 2.48
N VAL A 57 4.64 -3.11 1.28
CA VAL A 57 3.68 -2.05 0.97
C VAL A 57 2.55 -2.64 0.14
N GLY A 58 1.32 -2.39 0.55
CA GLY A 58 0.14 -2.82 -0.20
C GLY A 58 -0.68 -1.66 -0.68
N MET A 59 -1.20 -1.77 -1.88
CA MET A 59 -2.13 -0.80 -2.45
C MET A 59 -3.17 -1.52 -3.30
N GLU A 60 -4.39 -1.01 -3.31
CA GLU A 60 -5.43 -1.56 -4.17
C GLU A 60 -5.27 -1.05 -5.59
N ALA A 61 -5.43 -1.95 -6.58
CA ALA A 61 -5.37 -1.60 -7.99
C ALA A 61 -6.70 -0.98 -8.43
N THR A 62 -6.97 0.24 -8.02
CA THR A 62 -8.18 0.97 -8.38
C THR A 62 -7.86 1.95 -9.50
N GLY A 63 -8.43 1.72 -10.68
CA GLY A 63 -8.15 2.55 -11.85
C GLY A 63 -6.66 2.54 -12.19
N HIS A 64 -6.14 3.72 -12.54
CA HIS A 64 -4.72 3.87 -12.92
C HIS A 64 -3.94 4.78 -11.97
N TYR A 65 -4.57 5.30 -10.93
CA TYR A 65 -3.96 6.30 -10.04
C TYR A 65 -2.85 5.73 -9.15
N TRP A 66 -2.73 4.41 -9.05
CA TRP A 66 -1.71 3.74 -8.26
C TRP A 66 -0.35 3.62 -8.96
N ILE A 67 -0.34 3.76 -10.30
CA ILE A 67 0.84 3.42 -11.12
C ILE A 67 2.05 4.30 -10.81
N SER A 68 1.85 5.62 -10.73
CA SER A 68 2.95 6.55 -10.44
C SER A 68 3.58 6.31 -9.09
N LEU A 69 2.74 6.08 -8.07
CA LEU A 69 3.23 5.79 -6.73
C LEU A 69 3.95 4.45 -6.69
N TRP A 70 3.41 3.44 -7.37
CA TRP A 70 4.08 2.15 -7.47
C TRP A 70 5.48 2.28 -8.08
N GLU A 71 5.58 3.04 -9.17
CA GLU A 71 6.86 3.29 -9.84
C GLU A 71 7.86 3.95 -8.89
N PHE A 72 7.43 4.96 -8.14
CA PHE A 72 8.26 5.65 -7.16
C PHE A 72 8.75 4.69 -6.08
N LEU A 73 7.86 3.90 -5.52
CA LEU A 73 8.21 2.97 -4.44
C LEU A 73 9.12 1.86 -4.94
N ASP A 74 8.85 1.33 -6.11
CA ASP A 74 9.70 0.30 -6.72
C ASP A 74 11.12 0.84 -6.95
N ALA A 75 11.23 2.06 -7.47
CA ALA A 75 12.52 2.70 -7.72
C ALA A 75 13.31 2.97 -6.42
N ASN A 76 12.62 3.10 -5.30
CA ASN A 76 13.23 3.34 -3.99
C ASN A 76 13.44 2.06 -3.18
N GLY A 77 13.29 0.90 -3.80
CA GLY A 77 13.61 -0.38 -3.18
C GLY A 77 12.52 -0.99 -2.32
N TYR A 78 11.33 -0.44 -2.34
CA TYR A 78 10.20 -1.01 -1.59
C TYR A 78 9.60 -2.19 -2.33
N GLU A 79 9.22 -3.21 -1.58
CA GLU A 79 8.45 -4.32 -2.11
C GLU A 79 6.96 -3.96 -2.04
N VAL A 80 6.31 -3.92 -3.20
CA VAL A 80 4.92 -3.47 -3.31
C VAL A 80 4.04 -4.61 -3.78
N VAL A 81 2.95 -4.84 -3.06
CA VAL A 81 1.90 -5.80 -3.43
C VAL A 81 0.72 -5.00 -3.94
N VAL A 82 0.32 -5.27 -5.17
CA VAL A 82 -0.88 -4.67 -5.75
C VAL A 82 -2.03 -5.64 -5.47
N ILE A 83 -3.00 -5.19 -4.71
CA ILE A 83 -4.07 -6.02 -4.17
C ILE A 83 -5.34 -5.83 -4.99
N ASN A 84 -6.00 -6.94 -5.33
CA ASN A 84 -7.31 -6.89 -5.96
C ASN A 84 -8.34 -6.42 -4.94
N PRO A 85 -9.15 -5.39 -5.26
CA PRO A 85 -10.19 -4.89 -4.35
C PRO A 85 -11.16 -5.95 -3.83
N ILE A 86 -11.39 -7.02 -4.59
CA ILE A 86 -12.24 -8.14 -4.14
C ILE A 86 -11.68 -8.78 -2.89
N GLN A 87 -10.36 -8.91 -2.80
CA GLN A 87 -9.69 -9.53 -1.65
C GLN A 87 -9.82 -8.67 -0.40
N THR A 88 -9.58 -7.37 -0.54
CA THR A 88 -9.71 -6.44 0.59
C THR A 88 -11.17 -6.26 1.00
N ASP A 89 -12.11 -6.30 0.08
CA ASP A 89 -13.54 -6.25 0.41
C ASP A 89 -13.99 -7.46 1.22
N ALA A 90 -13.52 -8.64 0.87
CA ALA A 90 -13.81 -9.84 1.64
C ALA A 90 -13.25 -9.73 3.06
N PHE A 91 -12.03 -9.25 3.21
CA PHE A 91 -11.40 -9.03 4.50
C PHE A 91 -12.14 -7.97 5.32
N ARG A 92 -12.57 -6.90 4.67
CA ARG A 92 -13.33 -5.81 5.31
C ARG A 92 -14.63 -6.34 5.95
N LYS A 93 -15.30 -7.26 5.29
CA LYS A 93 -16.52 -7.87 5.82
C LYS A 93 -16.24 -8.68 7.08
N VAL A 94 -15.17 -9.45 7.08
CA VAL A 94 -14.78 -10.24 8.25
C VAL A 94 -14.37 -9.33 9.40
N ASP A 95 -13.59 -8.29 9.11
CA ASP A 95 -13.12 -7.34 10.11
C ASP A 95 -14.28 -6.56 10.73
N SER A 96 -15.28 -6.17 9.94
CA SER A 96 -16.45 -5.42 10.43
C SER A 96 -17.34 -6.25 11.35
N LEU A 97 -17.28 -7.57 11.26
CA LEU A 97 -18.00 -8.45 12.20
C LEU A 97 -17.35 -8.49 13.57
N ARG A 98 -16.07 -8.19 13.65
CA ARG A 98 -15.32 -8.25 14.92
C ARG A 98 -15.19 -6.89 15.61
N LYS A 99 -15.31 -5.81 14.86
CA LYS A 99 -15.15 -4.45 15.39
C LYS A 99 -16.49 -3.71 15.29
N THR A 100 -16.87 -3.08 16.39
CA THR A 100 -17.91 -2.06 16.33
C THR A 100 -17.38 -0.93 15.46
N LYS A 101 -18.17 -0.59 14.48
CA LYS A 101 -17.93 0.44 13.50
C LYS A 101 -17.29 1.71 14.00
N THR A 102 -16.07 1.85 13.86
CA THR A 102 -15.47 3.11 13.47
C THR A 102 -15.18 2.96 11.98
N ASP A 103 -15.33 3.99 11.23
CA ASP A 103 -14.93 4.00 9.83
C ASP A 103 -13.51 3.50 9.78
N ALA A 104 -13.36 2.25 9.40
CA ALA A 104 -12.06 1.66 9.26
C ALA A 104 -11.32 2.52 8.25
N ILE A 105 -10.26 3.17 8.69
CA ILE A 105 -9.40 3.90 7.79
C ILE A 105 -8.87 2.85 6.83
N ASP A 106 -9.22 2.97 5.56
CA ASP A 106 -8.92 1.95 4.56
C ASP A 106 -7.44 1.62 4.47
N SER A 107 -6.57 2.60 4.69
CA SER A 107 -5.12 2.37 4.71
C SER A 107 -4.69 1.41 5.82
N VAL A 108 -5.28 1.53 7.02
CA VAL A 108 -5.02 0.59 8.12
C VAL A 108 -5.55 -0.79 7.77
N LEU A 109 -6.73 -0.84 7.18
CA LEU A 109 -7.34 -2.11 6.74
C LEU A 109 -6.45 -2.83 5.73
N ILE A 110 -5.89 -2.10 4.78
CA ILE A 110 -4.99 -2.66 3.77
C ILE A 110 -3.71 -3.21 4.45
N ALA A 111 -3.15 -2.47 5.38
CA ALA A 111 -1.99 -2.93 6.14
C ALA A 111 -2.30 -4.21 6.94
N GLU A 112 -3.45 -4.26 7.59
CA GLU A 112 -3.91 -5.45 8.31
C GLU A 112 -4.14 -6.63 7.38
N TYR A 113 -4.68 -6.37 6.19
CA TYR A 113 -4.84 -7.42 5.19
C TYR A 113 -3.49 -8.03 4.79
N LEU A 114 -2.48 -7.20 4.57
CA LEU A 114 -1.14 -7.68 4.24
C LEU A 114 -0.58 -8.56 5.35
N ARG A 115 -0.76 -8.15 6.59
CA ARG A 115 -0.29 -8.92 7.75
C ARG A 115 -0.99 -10.27 7.81
N PHE A 116 -2.30 -10.29 7.60
CA PHE A 116 -3.12 -11.49 7.60
C PHE A 116 -2.76 -12.44 6.46
N ALA A 117 -2.55 -11.89 5.26
CA ALA A 117 -2.35 -12.67 4.03
C ALA A 117 -1.02 -13.42 3.99
N ASN A 118 -0.11 -13.13 4.89
CA ASN A 118 1.23 -13.70 4.93
C ASN A 118 2.08 -13.29 3.71
N PRO A 119 3.07 -12.42 3.90
CA PRO A 119 3.85 -11.83 2.80
C PRO A 119 4.47 -12.83 1.83
N GLU A 120 4.95 -13.96 2.34
CA GLU A 120 5.58 -14.98 1.49
C GLU A 120 4.60 -15.63 0.54
N SER A 121 3.39 -15.88 1.00
CA SER A 121 2.31 -16.40 0.16
C SER A 121 1.86 -15.36 -0.86
N SER A 122 1.84 -14.09 -0.46
CA SER A 122 1.43 -12.99 -1.33
C SER A 122 2.35 -12.81 -2.53
N LYS A 123 3.64 -13.07 -2.37
CA LYS A 123 4.61 -12.99 -3.48
C LYS A 123 4.23 -13.92 -4.62
N MET A 124 3.72 -15.08 -4.30
CA MET A 124 3.32 -16.07 -5.30
C MET A 124 2.06 -15.66 -6.07
N ALA A 125 1.22 -14.84 -5.46
CA ALA A 125 -0.03 -14.41 -6.03
C ALA A 125 0.05 -13.05 -6.72
N ASN A 126 1.18 -12.38 -6.64
CA ASN A 126 1.35 -11.06 -7.23
C ASN A 126 1.38 -11.13 -8.75
N PRO A 127 0.85 -10.10 -9.42
CA PRO A 127 1.11 -9.92 -10.84
C PRO A 127 2.61 -9.89 -11.08
N ASP A 128 3.02 -10.34 -12.25
CA ASP A 128 4.41 -10.28 -12.68
C ASP A 128 4.94 -8.84 -12.53
N VAL A 129 5.99 -8.69 -11.74
CA VAL A 129 6.63 -7.39 -11.51
C VAL A 129 7.09 -6.76 -12.82
N GLU A 130 7.56 -7.57 -13.77
CA GLU A 130 7.95 -7.07 -15.08
C GLU A 130 6.77 -6.50 -15.85
N GLN A 131 5.59 -7.09 -15.74
CA GLN A 131 4.38 -6.54 -16.36
C GLN A 131 4.03 -5.19 -15.77
N LEU A 132 4.16 -5.04 -14.44
CA LEU A 132 3.93 -3.76 -13.77
C LEU A 132 4.93 -2.71 -14.21
N ARG A 133 6.20 -3.08 -14.33
CA ARG A 133 7.25 -2.16 -14.80
C ARG A 133 7.01 -1.74 -16.25
N GLU A 134 6.60 -2.67 -17.09
CA GLU A 134 6.26 -2.37 -18.49
C GLU A 134 5.07 -1.42 -18.57
N LEU A 135 4.05 -1.64 -17.75
CA LEU A 135 2.88 -0.77 -17.71
C LEU A 135 3.26 0.64 -17.29
N ALA A 136 4.10 0.78 -16.28
CA ALA A 136 4.57 2.08 -15.82
C ALA A 136 5.41 2.78 -16.88
N ARG A 137 6.29 2.06 -17.55
CA ARG A 137 7.10 2.60 -18.65
C ARG A 137 6.24 3.03 -19.84
N PHE A 138 5.24 2.23 -20.17
CA PHE A 138 4.30 2.56 -21.25
C PHE A 138 3.54 3.83 -20.94
N ARG A 139 3.07 3.98 -19.71
CA ARG A 139 2.39 5.18 -19.26
C ARG A 139 3.30 6.41 -19.37
N SER A 140 4.55 6.29 -18.92
CA SER A 140 5.53 7.38 -19.02
C SER A 140 5.83 7.76 -20.46
N PHE A 141 5.83 6.79 -21.36
CA PHE A 141 6.07 7.02 -22.78
C PHE A 141 4.91 7.80 -23.44
N LEU A 142 3.67 7.58 -22.99
CA LEU A 142 2.49 8.24 -23.55
C LEU A 142 2.32 9.68 -23.05
N VAL A 143 2.99 10.07 -22.00
CA VAL A 143 2.97 11.44 -21.46
C VAL A 143 4.08 12.29 -22.16
#